data_32d648e6692d2b2ad0617e564a360c46
#
_entry.id   32d648e6692d2b2ad0617e564a360c46
#
_cell.length_a   1.000
_cell.length_b   1.000
_cell.length_c   1.000
_cell.angle_alpha   90.00
_cell.angle_beta   90.00
_cell.angle_gamma   90.00
#
_symmetry.space_group_name_H-M   'P 1'
#
loop_
_entity.id
_entity.type
_entity.pdbx_description
1 polymer ?
#
loop_
_entity_poly.entity_id
_entity_poly.type
_entity_poly.pdbx_seq_one_letter_code
_entity_poly.pdbx_strand_id
1 'polypeptide(L)'
;MSAQQALALRLPAASNTVVINARCSLRVEADQRVIVVGGLPVHHYRAEDAVAEAYAMVFLVESGFAQQMDVARAFGRSVRTVRRHQARYVQGGMAALGREEGWRRGRRRISGQRLRSIELLKSQGMSNRAIAHRLGVSEKAIRKLVGPSTPA
;
A
#
# COMPACT_ATOMS: atom_id res chain seq x y z
N MET A 1 -32.42 -22.99 47.27
CA MET A 1 -31.11 -22.35 47.10
C MET A 1 -30.79 -22.31 45.60
N SER A 2 -30.88 -21.13 45.04
CA SER A 2 -30.70 -20.95 43.61
C SER A 2 -29.19 -20.85 43.31
N ALA A 3 -28.64 -21.85 42.63
CA ALA A 3 -27.29 -21.79 42.16
C ALA A 3 -27.23 -20.78 40.99
N GLN A 4 -26.75 -19.58 41.24
CA GLN A 4 -26.34 -18.66 40.20
C GLN A 4 -25.15 -19.29 39.48
N GLN A 5 -25.39 -19.86 38.31
CA GLN A 5 -24.32 -20.21 37.38
C GLN A 5 -23.62 -18.91 36.97
N ALA A 6 -22.40 -18.70 37.46
CA ALA A 6 -21.54 -17.63 37.00
C ALA A 6 -21.30 -17.85 35.50
N LEU A 7 -21.89 -17.00 34.68
CA LEU A 7 -21.62 -16.95 33.27
C LEU A 7 -20.15 -16.56 33.13
N ALA A 8 -19.30 -17.53 32.81
CA ALA A 8 -17.91 -17.26 32.49
C ALA A 8 -17.86 -16.51 31.13
N LEU A 9 -17.99 -15.19 31.20
CA LEU A 9 -17.73 -14.34 30.07
C LEU A 9 -16.25 -14.57 29.67
N ARG A 10 -16.05 -15.19 28.54
CA ARG A 10 -14.70 -15.25 27.94
C ARG A 10 -14.24 -13.82 27.78
N LEU A 11 -13.26 -13.43 28.58
CA LEU A 11 -12.52 -12.18 28.32
C LEU A 11 -11.98 -12.26 26.90
N PRO A 12 -12.27 -11.27 26.05
CA PRO A 12 -11.70 -11.26 24.71
C PRO A 12 -10.18 -11.35 24.84
N ALA A 13 -9.55 -12.21 24.05
CA ALA A 13 -8.11 -12.28 23.96
C ALA A 13 -7.57 -10.86 23.77
N ALA A 14 -6.46 -10.54 24.46
CA ALA A 14 -5.88 -9.20 24.43
C ALA A 14 -5.72 -8.72 22.96
N SER A 15 -6.61 -7.85 22.53
CA SER A 15 -6.58 -7.29 21.19
C SER A 15 -5.48 -6.24 21.17
N ASN A 16 -4.53 -6.34 20.25
CA ASN A 16 -3.58 -5.28 20.01
C ASN A 16 -4.33 -4.04 19.54
N THR A 17 -4.33 -3.00 20.36
CA THR A 17 -5.00 -1.74 20.04
C THR A 17 -3.96 -0.69 19.69
N VAL A 18 -4.07 -0.13 18.50
CA VAL A 18 -3.25 1.00 18.06
C VAL A 18 -4.03 2.28 18.30
N VAL A 19 -3.50 3.16 19.11
CA VAL A 19 -4.11 4.48 19.39
C VAL A 19 -3.89 5.38 18.18
N ILE A 20 -4.99 5.92 17.63
CA ILE A 20 -4.97 6.91 16.56
C ILE A 20 -4.86 8.30 17.18
N ASN A 21 -5.80 8.63 18.08
CA ASN A 21 -5.80 9.84 18.89
C ASN A 21 -6.61 9.59 20.19
N ALA A 22 -6.88 10.63 20.97
CA ALA A 22 -7.62 10.51 22.24
C ALA A 22 -9.04 9.92 22.11
N ARG A 23 -9.66 9.98 20.92
CA ARG A 23 -11.04 9.52 20.65
C ARG A 23 -11.10 8.28 19.78
N CYS A 24 -10.05 7.98 19.05
CA CYS A 24 -10.04 6.95 18.01
C CYS A 24 -8.93 5.93 18.23
N SER A 25 -9.25 4.66 18.01
CA SER A 25 -8.29 3.57 18.02
C SER A 25 -8.58 2.55 16.91
N LEU A 26 -7.55 1.81 16.53
CA LEU A 26 -7.61 0.68 15.63
C LEU A 26 -7.35 -0.59 16.44
N ARG A 27 -8.36 -1.44 16.59
CA ARG A 27 -8.24 -2.75 17.24
C ARG A 27 -7.83 -3.77 16.19
N VAL A 28 -6.81 -4.54 16.51
CA VAL A 28 -6.27 -5.60 15.66
C VAL A 28 -6.71 -6.96 16.25
N GLU A 29 -7.58 -7.65 15.57
CA GLU A 29 -8.11 -8.96 15.97
C GLU A 29 -7.79 -9.98 14.87
N ALA A 30 -6.83 -10.89 15.11
CA ALA A 30 -6.42 -11.90 14.14
C ALA A 30 -6.37 -11.38 12.67
N ASP A 31 -7.40 -11.72 11.89
CA ASP A 31 -7.58 -11.33 10.49
C ASP A 31 -8.45 -10.07 10.31
N GLN A 32 -9.00 -9.51 11.40
CA GLN A 32 -9.88 -8.35 11.36
C GLN A 32 -9.26 -7.09 11.94
N ARG A 33 -9.73 -5.96 11.44
CA ARG A 33 -9.42 -4.62 11.91
C ARG A 33 -10.72 -3.92 12.25
N VAL A 34 -10.78 -3.32 13.43
CA VAL A 34 -11.95 -2.60 13.91
C VAL A 34 -11.57 -1.17 14.27
N ILE A 35 -12.22 -0.22 13.63
CA ILE A 35 -12.10 1.21 13.97
C ILE A 35 -13.08 1.50 15.10
N VAL A 36 -12.55 2.04 16.20
CA VAL A 36 -13.32 2.44 17.37
C VAL A 36 -13.24 3.94 17.54
N VAL A 37 -14.38 4.61 17.65
CA VAL A 37 -14.49 6.05 17.88
C VAL A 37 -15.34 6.28 19.11
N GLY A 38 -14.81 6.99 20.11
CA GLY A 38 -15.51 7.25 21.35
C GLY A 38 -15.96 5.97 22.10
N GLY A 39 -15.19 4.91 21.98
CA GLY A 39 -15.52 3.60 22.58
C GLY A 39 -16.46 2.73 21.74
N LEU A 40 -17.01 3.22 20.65
CA LEU A 40 -17.94 2.49 19.79
C LEU A 40 -17.24 1.98 18.50
N PRO A 41 -17.43 0.72 18.11
CA PRO A 41 -16.96 0.21 16.84
C PRO A 41 -17.79 0.83 15.70
N VAL A 42 -17.14 1.55 14.80
CA VAL A 42 -17.80 2.26 13.70
C VAL A 42 -17.53 1.65 12.34
N HIS A 43 -16.44 0.91 12.20
CA HIS A 43 -16.07 0.27 10.93
C HIS A 43 -15.20 -0.96 11.21
N HIS A 44 -15.42 -2.03 10.45
CA HIS A 44 -14.58 -3.23 10.52
C HIS A 44 -14.26 -3.73 9.10
N TYR A 45 -13.09 -4.32 8.95
CA TYR A 45 -12.65 -4.87 7.66
C TYR A 45 -11.61 -5.98 7.87
N ARG A 46 -11.37 -6.78 6.83
CA ARG A 46 -10.33 -7.80 6.86
C ARG A 46 -8.95 -7.18 6.66
N ALA A 47 -7.96 -7.67 7.38
CA ALA A 47 -6.59 -7.15 7.32
C ALA A 47 -5.96 -7.20 5.91
N GLU A 48 -6.39 -8.14 5.09
CA GLU A 48 -5.93 -8.32 3.70
C GLU A 48 -6.68 -7.44 2.68
N ASP A 49 -7.78 -6.80 3.09
CA ASP A 49 -8.58 -5.94 2.21
C ASP A 49 -7.98 -4.53 2.12
N ALA A 50 -7.10 -4.34 1.14
CA ALA A 50 -6.42 -3.08 0.91
C ALA A 50 -7.37 -1.93 0.53
N VAL A 51 -8.51 -2.23 -0.11
CA VAL A 51 -9.52 -1.22 -0.47
C VAL A 51 -10.24 -0.74 0.77
N ALA A 52 -10.66 -1.67 1.62
CA ALA A 52 -11.30 -1.35 2.88
C ALA A 52 -10.36 -0.61 3.84
N GLU A 53 -9.07 -0.97 3.88
CA GLU A 53 -8.05 -0.23 4.64
C GLU A 53 -7.91 1.21 4.12
N ALA A 54 -7.83 1.40 2.80
CA ALA A 54 -7.76 2.73 2.20
C ALA A 54 -9.01 3.55 2.51
N TYR A 55 -10.19 2.93 2.46
CA TYR A 55 -11.43 3.59 2.84
C TYR A 55 -11.48 3.96 4.33
N ALA A 56 -11.01 3.09 5.22
CA ALA A 56 -10.95 3.39 6.65
C ALA A 56 -10.09 4.63 6.95
N MET A 57 -8.96 4.78 6.26
CA MET A 57 -8.13 5.99 6.36
C MET A 57 -8.87 7.24 5.88
N VAL A 58 -9.56 7.16 4.73
CA VAL A 58 -10.36 8.28 4.19
C VAL A 58 -11.50 8.61 5.14
N PHE A 59 -12.23 7.62 5.59
CA PHE A 59 -13.36 7.78 6.52
C PHE A 59 -12.97 8.54 7.79
N LEU A 60 -11.87 8.16 8.43
CA LEU A 60 -11.40 8.81 9.65
C LEU A 60 -11.08 10.28 9.46
N VAL A 61 -10.50 10.65 8.31
CA VAL A 61 -10.14 12.04 8.02
C VAL A 61 -11.35 12.86 7.56
N GLU A 62 -12.14 12.35 6.61
CA GLU A 62 -13.30 13.04 6.04
C GLU A 62 -14.42 13.26 7.07
N SER A 63 -14.59 12.32 8.01
CA SER A 63 -15.53 12.47 9.12
C SER A 63 -15.03 13.37 10.24
N GLY A 64 -13.80 13.89 10.16
CA GLY A 64 -13.21 14.73 11.19
C GLY A 64 -12.86 14.01 12.48
N PHE A 65 -12.80 12.68 12.48
CA PHE A 65 -12.45 11.90 13.66
C PHE A 65 -10.97 11.92 13.97
N ALA A 66 -10.12 12.01 12.95
CA ALA A 66 -8.66 12.05 13.10
C ALA A 66 -8.00 12.92 12.03
N GLN A 67 -6.81 13.41 12.32
CA GLN A 67 -5.99 14.14 11.36
C GLN A 67 -5.18 13.21 10.48
N GLN A 68 -4.80 13.66 9.29
CA GLN A 68 -4.00 12.88 8.34
C GLN A 68 -2.72 12.30 8.94
N MET A 69 -2.05 13.06 9.82
CA MET A 69 -0.82 12.61 10.49
C MET A 69 -1.09 11.45 11.46
N ASP A 70 -2.17 11.54 12.24
CA ASP A 70 -2.53 10.50 13.21
C ASP A 70 -2.91 9.20 12.50
N VAL A 71 -3.71 9.31 11.44
CA VAL A 71 -4.10 8.19 10.58
C VAL A 71 -2.86 7.56 9.93
N ALA A 72 -2.00 8.36 9.33
CA ALA A 72 -0.78 7.88 8.68
C ALA A 72 0.09 7.06 9.66
N ARG A 73 0.31 7.60 10.87
CA ARG A 73 1.08 6.92 11.92
C ARG A 73 0.43 5.61 12.36
N ALA A 74 -0.86 5.62 12.64
CA ALA A 74 -1.59 4.44 13.13
C ALA A 74 -1.63 3.30 12.11
N PHE A 75 -1.75 3.62 10.82
CA PHE A 75 -1.79 2.64 9.73
C PHE A 75 -0.39 2.30 9.16
N GLY A 76 0.68 2.84 9.71
CA GLY A 76 2.05 2.63 9.20
C GLY A 76 2.23 3.13 7.77
N ARG A 77 1.55 4.21 7.40
CA ARG A 77 1.57 4.82 6.06
C ARG A 77 2.15 6.23 6.11
N SER A 78 2.50 6.78 4.95
CA SER A 78 2.87 8.19 4.87
C SER A 78 1.63 9.09 4.75
N VAL A 79 1.73 10.34 5.20
CA VAL A 79 0.68 11.36 4.99
C VAL A 79 0.36 11.52 3.50
N ARG A 80 1.38 11.42 2.63
CA ARG A 80 1.20 11.44 1.17
C ARG A 80 0.27 10.31 0.69
N THR A 81 0.37 9.12 1.30
CA THR A 81 -0.50 7.98 0.97
C THR A 81 -1.95 8.27 1.38
N VAL A 82 -2.16 8.80 2.58
CA VAL A 82 -3.50 9.18 3.05
C VAL A 82 -4.13 10.23 2.12
N ARG A 83 -3.42 11.30 1.79
CA ARG A 83 -3.88 12.33 0.83
C ARG A 83 -4.21 11.74 -0.54
N ARG A 84 -3.42 10.80 -1.03
CA ARG A 84 -3.68 10.12 -2.31
C ARG A 84 -4.96 9.30 -2.26
N HIS A 85 -5.24 8.61 -1.17
CA HIS A 85 -6.51 7.89 -0.99
C HIS A 85 -7.70 8.85 -0.93
N GLN A 86 -7.59 9.97 -0.21
CA GLN A 86 -8.62 11.01 -0.19
C GLN A 86 -8.90 11.54 -1.61
N ALA A 87 -7.86 11.93 -2.36
CA ALA A 87 -8.00 12.43 -3.72
C ALA A 87 -8.68 11.39 -4.65
N ARG A 88 -8.30 10.12 -4.56
CA ARG A 88 -8.92 9.03 -5.34
C ARG A 88 -10.39 8.84 -4.97
N TYR A 89 -10.69 8.87 -3.69
CA TYR A 89 -12.06 8.74 -3.22
C TYR A 89 -12.96 9.88 -3.71
N VAL A 90 -12.47 11.12 -3.69
CA VAL A 90 -13.18 12.28 -4.24
C VAL A 90 -13.43 12.13 -5.74
N GLN A 91 -12.48 11.57 -6.49
CA GLN A 91 -12.58 11.41 -7.95
C GLN A 91 -13.52 10.29 -8.38
N GLY A 92 -13.61 9.20 -7.65
CA GLY A 92 -14.35 8.03 -8.11
C GLY A 92 -14.84 7.08 -7.01
N GLY A 93 -14.96 7.56 -5.77
CA GLY A 93 -15.49 6.80 -4.64
C GLY A 93 -14.70 5.54 -4.34
N MET A 94 -15.38 4.54 -3.79
CA MET A 94 -14.79 3.24 -3.45
C MET A 94 -14.09 2.54 -4.62
N ALA A 95 -14.66 2.62 -5.81
CA ALA A 95 -14.10 1.99 -7.01
C ALA A 95 -12.72 2.55 -7.37
N ALA A 96 -12.46 3.82 -7.10
CA ALA A 96 -11.17 4.44 -7.35
C ALA A 96 -10.09 4.05 -6.34
N LEU A 97 -10.48 3.64 -5.13
CA LEU A 97 -9.54 3.13 -4.12
C LEU A 97 -8.93 1.78 -4.52
N GLY A 98 -9.69 0.94 -5.24
CA GLY A 98 -9.21 -0.34 -5.76
C GLY A 98 -8.30 -0.21 -6.98
N ARG A 99 -8.16 0.98 -7.58
CA ARG A 99 -7.25 1.19 -8.71
C ARG A 99 -5.81 1.28 -8.20
N GLU A 100 -5.04 0.25 -8.49
CA GLU A 100 -3.59 0.34 -8.41
C GLU A 100 -3.07 1.25 -9.54
N GLU A 101 -3.08 2.55 -9.34
CA GLU A 101 -2.32 3.48 -10.15
C GLU A 101 -0.87 3.40 -9.71
N GLY A 102 -0.13 2.60 -10.38
CA GLY A 102 1.29 2.42 -10.12
C GLY A 102 1.88 1.47 -11.13
N TRP A 103 3.17 1.36 -11.09
CA TRP A 103 3.88 0.38 -11.88
C TRP A 103 3.40 -1.03 -11.53
N ARG A 104 2.66 -1.69 -12.41
CA ARG A 104 2.25 -3.08 -12.22
C ARG A 104 3.50 -3.95 -12.05
N ARG A 105 3.58 -4.70 -10.96
CA ARG A 105 4.65 -5.69 -10.78
C ARG A 105 4.69 -6.59 -12.02
N GLY A 106 5.87 -6.74 -12.63
CA GLY A 106 6.04 -7.53 -13.85
C GLY A 106 5.89 -6.76 -15.17
N ARG A 107 5.40 -5.54 -15.19
CA ARG A 107 5.41 -4.73 -16.41
C ARG A 107 6.81 -4.18 -16.66
N ARG A 108 7.49 -4.75 -17.64
CA ARG A 108 8.83 -4.31 -18.02
C ARG A 108 8.76 -2.91 -18.65
N ARG A 109 9.59 -1.97 -18.19
CA ARG A 109 9.77 -0.65 -18.82
C ARG A 109 10.26 -0.75 -20.26
N ILE A 110 10.99 -1.82 -20.55
CA ILE A 110 11.55 -2.11 -21.85
C ILE A 110 10.68 -3.21 -22.46
N SER A 111 10.00 -2.89 -23.54
CA SER A 111 9.19 -3.84 -24.29
C SER A 111 10.07 -4.95 -24.89
N GLY A 112 9.48 -6.10 -25.24
CA GLY A 112 10.20 -7.20 -25.86
C GLY A 112 10.90 -6.79 -27.18
N GLN A 113 10.31 -5.86 -27.92
CA GLN A 113 10.91 -5.30 -29.14
C GLN A 113 12.17 -4.48 -28.84
N ARG A 114 12.14 -3.63 -27.80
CA ARG A 114 13.32 -2.88 -27.34
C ARG A 114 14.39 -3.81 -26.78
N LEU A 115 14.02 -4.89 -26.12
CA LEU A 115 14.98 -5.86 -25.62
C LEU A 115 15.77 -6.50 -26.76
N ARG A 116 15.10 -6.94 -27.85
CA ARG A 116 15.77 -7.47 -29.05
C ARG A 116 16.71 -6.44 -29.69
N SER A 117 16.31 -5.16 -29.73
CA SER A 117 17.20 -4.10 -30.23
C SER A 117 18.44 -3.91 -29.36
N ILE A 118 18.31 -4.04 -28.02
CA ILE A 118 19.43 -3.97 -27.10
C ILE A 118 20.39 -5.15 -27.32
N GLU A 119 19.88 -6.34 -27.45
CA GLU A 119 20.65 -7.58 -27.70
C GLU A 119 21.42 -7.47 -29.04
N LEU A 120 20.76 -6.98 -30.10
CA LEU A 120 21.38 -6.75 -31.39
C LEU A 120 22.51 -5.72 -31.32
N LEU A 121 22.29 -4.57 -30.68
CA LEU A 121 23.31 -3.54 -30.52
C LEU A 121 24.47 -4.03 -29.66
N LYS A 122 24.19 -4.88 -28.68
CA LYS A 122 25.23 -5.51 -27.86
C LYS A 122 26.08 -6.51 -28.65
N SER A 123 25.45 -7.32 -29.51
CA SER A 123 26.16 -8.24 -30.40
C SER A 123 27.05 -7.51 -31.43
N GLN A 124 26.72 -6.25 -31.76
CA GLN A 124 27.53 -5.36 -32.61
C GLN A 124 28.69 -4.70 -31.85
N GLY A 125 28.93 -5.05 -30.60
CA GLY A 125 30.03 -4.52 -29.78
C GLY A 125 29.78 -3.15 -29.15
N MET A 126 28.53 -2.63 -29.20
CA MET A 126 28.24 -1.32 -28.59
C MET A 126 28.30 -1.39 -27.05
N SER A 127 28.87 -0.34 -26.44
CA SER A 127 28.92 -0.19 -25.00
C SER A 127 27.51 0.05 -24.40
N ASN A 128 27.30 -0.35 -23.15
CA ASN A 128 26.02 -0.12 -22.46
C ASN A 128 25.63 1.36 -22.44
N ARG A 129 26.61 2.26 -22.32
CA ARG A 129 26.41 3.71 -22.34
C ARG A 129 25.94 4.21 -23.71
N ALA A 130 26.53 3.72 -24.78
CA ALA A 130 26.15 4.07 -26.16
C ALA A 130 24.74 3.57 -26.49
N ILE A 131 24.40 2.34 -26.08
CA ILE A 131 23.06 1.75 -26.22
C ILE A 131 22.03 2.58 -25.44
N ALA A 132 22.34 2.93 -24.20
CA ALA A 132 21.48 3.74 -23.34
C ALA A 132 21.16 5.10 -23.97
N HIS A 133 22.18 5.78 -24.47
CA HIS A 133 22.03 7.07 -25.16
C HIS A 133 21.15 6.92 -26.41
N ARG A 134 21.42 5.92 -27.27
CA ARG A 134 20.67 5.68 -28.51
C ARG A 134 19.18 5.36 -28.28
N LEU A 135 18.86 4.67 -27.20
CA LEU A 135 17.50 4.23 -26.89
C LEU A 135 16.76 5.15 -25.91
N GLY A 136 17.41 6.23 -25.44
CA GLY A 136 16.82 7.16 -24.48
C GLY A 136 16.48 6.51 -23.12
N VAL A 137 17.32 5.58 -22.66
CA VAL A 137 17.16 4.90 -21.37
C VAL A 137 18.41 5.07 -20.51
N SER A 138 18.33 4.79 -19.21
CA SER A 138 19.52 4.88 -18.35
C SER A 138 20.47 3.70 -18.58
N GLU A 139 21.78 3.94 -18.48
CA GLU A 139 22.79 2.88 -18.57
C GLU A 139 22.56 1.77 -17.52
N LYS A 140 22.08 2.16 -16.32
CA LYS A 140 21.71 1.21 -15.24
C LYS A 140 20.62 0.23 -15.68
N ALA A 141 19.65 0.70 -16.49
CA ALA A 141 18.61 -0.17 -17.04
C ALA A 141 19.18 -1.17 -18.07
N ILE A 142 20.12 -0.74 -18.92
CA ILE A 142 20.79 -1.62 -19.87
C ILE A 142 21.64 -2.65 -19.12
N ARG A 143 22.45 -2.23 -18.16
CA ARG A 143 23.31 -3.12 -17.34
C ARG A 143 22.49 -4.20 -16.62
N LYS A 144 21.32 -3.86 -16.12
CA LYS A 144 20.42 -4.82 -15.46
C LYS A 144 19.88 -5.90 -16.39
N LEU A 145 19.79 -5.61 -17.69
CA LEU A 145 19.25 -6.52 -18.71
C LEU A 145 20.33 -7.42 -19.36
N VAL A 146 21.49 -6.85 -19.66
CA VAL A 146 22.55 -7.55 -20.42
C VAL A 146 23.86 -7.76 -19.63
N GLY A 147 23.87 -7.43 -18.34
CA GLY A 147 25.04 -7.56 -17.48
C GLY A 147 26.07 -6.44 -17.65
N PRO A 148 27.19 -6.48 -16.91
CA PRO A 148 28.26 -5.52 -17.03
C PRO A 148 28.92 -5.60 -18.42
N SER A 149 29.34 -4.45 -18.96
CA SER A 149 30.18 -4.45 -20.16
C SER A 149 31.51 -5.12 -19.83
N THR A 150 31.85 -6.21 -20.50
CA THR A 150 33.20 -6.74 -20.45
C THR A 150 34.11 -5.70 -21.11
N PRO A 151 35.16 -5.20 -20.44
CA PRO A 151 36.16 -4.36 -21.15
C PRO A 151 36.85 -5.20 -22.21
N ALA A 152 36.93 -4.63 -23.40
CA ALA A 152 37.76 -5.22 -24.47
C ALA A 152 39.24 -5.05 -24.13
#